data_e62173c646646d7347bac3dac7c9efe2
#
_entry.id   e62173c646646d7347bac3dac7c9efe2
#
_cell.length_a   1.000
_cell.length_b   1.000
_cell.length_c   1.000
_cell.angle_alpha   90.00
_cell.angle_beta   90.00
_cell.angle_gamma   90.00
#
_symmetry.space_group_name_H-M   'P 1'
#
loop_
_entity.id
_entity.type
_entity.pdbx_description
1 polymer ?
#
loop_
_entity_poly.entity_id
_entity_poly.type
_entity_poly.pdbx_seq_one_letter_code
_entity_poly.pdbx_strand_id
1 'polypeptide(L)'
;MWLTSHDDEFRAKRDDVLRLYYEAPPDEHIICLDEKTGMQALERKHPDLAMRCGQPIRREFEYIRHGTLCLMGGYNVRERKLFGFVSEDHDTDTFVDLLDLADTCHPEGRGHFVCDNLSAHNTDDVLDWLEDHPRWSMHFTPKHASWLNQIECAFSIIGRHVLTRGSFCSLAELRQRVHDYLLWFNAQPAPPFKWSYRPKSWPSARLN
;
A
#
# COMPACT_ATOMS: atom_id res chain seq x y z
N MET A 1 -20.84 -10.35 9.79
CA MET A 1 -21.01 -11.53 8.92
C MET A 1 -19.96 -11.40 7.83
N TRP A 2 -18.96 -12.26 7.80
CA TRP A 2 -17.94 -12.24 6.76
C TRP A 2 -18.54 -12.93 5.53
N LEU A 3 -18.58 -12.23 4.40
CA LEU A 3 -18.96 -12.83 3.14
C LEU A 3 -17.88 -13.82 2.72
N THR A 4 -18.25 -15.01 2.38
CA THR A 4 -17.33 -16.01 1.80
C THR A 4 -16.91 -15.50 0.41
N SER A 5 -15.64 -15.47 0.13
CA SER A 5 -15.15 -15.14 -1.20
C SER A 5 -15.68 -16.18 -2.20
N HIS A 6 -16.17 -15.73 -3.35
CA HIS A 6 -16.57 -16.58 -4.47
C HIS A 6 -15.43 -16.81 -5.46
N ASP A 7 -14.19 -16.65 -5.04
CA ASP A 7 -13.01 -16.97 -5.85
C ASP A 7 -12.70 -18.45 -5.69
N ASP A 8 -12.87 -19.22 -6.75
CA ASP A 8 -12.61 -20.67 -6.77
C ASP A 8 -11.14 -21.00 -6.46
N GLU A 9 -10.21 -20.06 -6.77
CA GLU A 9 -8.78 -20.16 -6.49
C GLU A 9 -8.38 -19.54 -5.14
N PHE A 10 -9.35 -19.14 -4.32
CA PHE A 10 -9.09 -18.42 -3.05
C PHE A 10 -8.00 -19.07 -2.21
N ARG A 11 -8.09 -20.39 -2.03
CA ARG A 11 -7.12 -21.11 -1.18
C ARG A 11 -5.73 -21.15 -1.80
N ALA A 12 -5.64 -21.38 -3.12
CA ALA A 12 -4.38 -21.44 -3.83
C ALA A 12 -3.65 -20.10 -3.78
N LYS A 13 -4.33 -19.01 -4.14
CA LYS A 13 -3.77 -17.64 -4.11
C LYS A 13 -3.40 -17.20 -2.68
N ARG A 14 -4.27 -17.47 -1.70
CA ARG A 14 -3.97 -17.19 -0.29
C ARG A 14 -2.70 -17.90 0.17
N ASP A 15 -2.61 -19.21 -0.11
CA ASP A 15 -1.50 -20.05 0.34
C ASP A 15 -0.20 -19.68 -0.38
N ASP A 16 -0.27 -19.24 -1.64
CA ASP A 16 0.85 -18.71 -2.40
C ASP A 16 1.41 -17.44 -1.75
N VAL A 17 0.58 -16.44 -1.50
CA VAL A 17 1.00 -15.20 -0.82
C VAL A 17 1.55 -15.48 0.59
N LEU A 18 0.93 -16.39 1.33
CA LEU A 18 1.41 -16.74 2.67
C LEU A 18 2.77 -17.45 2.64
N ARG A 19 3.06 -18.27 1.63
CA ARG A 19 4.39 -18.85 1.45
C ARG A 19 5.45 -17.80 1.26
N LEU A 20 5.20 -16.75 0.48
CA LEU A 20 6.13 -15.64 0.35
C LEU A 20 6.45 -15.00 1.70
N TYR A 21 5.42 -14.74 2.50
CA TYR A 21 5.61 -14.07 3.78
C TYR A 21 6.34 -14.92 4.83
N TYR A 22 6.19 -16.25 4.79
CA TYR A 22 6.72 -17.15 5.81
C TYR A 22 7.91 -17.99 5.37
N GLU A 23 8.02 -18.32 4.08
CA GLU A 23 8.92 -19.36 3.59
C GLU A 23 9.90 -18.88 2.52
N ALA A 24 9.67 -17.69 1.90
CA ALA A 24 10.57 -17.18 0.87
C ALA A 24 12.00 -16.95 1.43
N PRO A 25 13.04 -17.22 0.63
CA PRO A 25 14.43 -17.00 1.01
C PRO A 25 14.69 -15.57 1.55
N PRO A 26 15.57 -15.39 2.53
CA PRO A 26 15.78 -14.10 3.19
C PRO A 26 16.39 -13.03 2.29
N ASP A 27 17.03 -13.41 1.21
CA ASP A 27 17.65 -12.56 0.20
C ASP A 27 16.71 -12.15 -0.94
N GLU A 28 15.48 -12.65 -0.98
CA GLU A 28 14.50 -12.26 -1.97
C GLU A 28 13.63 -11.09 -1.45
N HIS A 29 13.29 -10.15 -2.34
CA HIS A 29 12.42 -9.04 -2.02
C HIS A 29 10.94 -9.47 -2.08
N ILE A 30 10.15 -9.02 -1.13
CA ILE A 30 8.69 -9.19 -1.15
C ILE A 30 8.08 -7.80 -1.10
N ILE A 31 7.52 -7.37 -2.22
CA ILE A 31 6.98 -6.03 -2.42
C ILE A 31 5.47 -6.12 -2.56
N CYS A 32 4.75 -5.55 -1.65
CA CYS A 32 3.30 -5.37 -1.76
C CYS A 32 3.01 -4.09 -2.55
N LEU A 33 2.28 -4.20 -3.65
CA LEU A 33 1.88 -3.08 -4.50
C LEU A 33 0.37 -2.85 -4.40
N ASP A 34 -0.06 -1.60 -4.41
CA ASP A 34 -1.48 -1.22 -4.42
C ASP A 34 -1.67 0.29 -4.65
N GLU A 35 -2.91 0.72 -4.90
CA GLU A 35 -3.30 2.10 -5.06
C GLU A 35 -4.15 2.58 -3.88
N LYS A 36 -3.69 3.64 -3.22
CA LYS A 36 -4.54 4.38 -2.29
C LYS A 36 -5.28 5.48 -3.04
N THR A 37 -6.46 5.12 -3.55
CA THR A 37 -7.34 6.06 -4.26
C THR A 37 -8.06 7.01 -3.31
N GLY A 38 -8.67 8.06 -3.86
CA GLY A 38 -9.61 8.93 -3.13
C GLY A 38 -8.97 9.82 -2.07
N MET A 39 -7.70 10.15 -2.16
CA MET A 39 -7.05 11.12 -1.27
C MET A 39 -7.50 12.53 -1.62
N GLN A 40 -8.43 13.09 -0.85
CA GLN A 40 -8.99 14.41 -1.10
C GLN A 40 -8.13 15.51 -0.46
N ALA A 41 -7.80 16.56 -1.24
CA ALA A 41 -7.25 17.79 -0.71
C ALA A 41 -8.38 18.65 -0.14
N LEU A 42 -8.57 18.57 1.17
CA LEU A 42 -9.60 19.30 1.91
C LEU A 42 -8.96 20.44 2.69
N GLU A 43 -9.35 21.67 2.40
CA GLU A 43 -8.97 22.85 3.16
C GLU A 43 -10.09 23.23 4.13
N ARG A 44 -9.78 23.40 5.41
CA ARG A 44 -10.76 23.87 6.40
C ARG A 44 -11.04 25.34 6.19
N LYS A 45 -12.32 25.73 6.16
CA LYS A 45 -12.73 27.13 5.96
C LYS A 45 -12.28 28.04 7.08
N HIS A 46 -12.22 27.52 8.30
CA HIS A 46 -11.81 28.29 9.48
C HIS A 46 -10.84 27.46 10.34
N PRO A 47 -10.00 28.11 11.16
CA PRO A 47 -9.13 27.43 12.10
C PRO A 47 -9.93 26.65 13.17
N ASP A 48 -9.39 25.53 13.61
CA ASP A 48 -9.93 24.82 14.78
C ASP A 48 -9.84 25.71 16.02
N LEU A 49 -10.85 25.67 16.87
CA LEU A 49 -10.79 26.36 18.17
C LEU A 49 -10.01 25.48 19.16
N ALA A 50 -8.93 26.04 19.68
CA ALA A 50 -8.08 25.36 20.66
C ALA A 50 -8.85 24.95 21.92
N MET A 51 -8.42 23.86 22.53
CA MET A 51 -8.93 23.38 23.82
C MET A 51 -8.72 24.46 24.91
N ARG A 52 -9.76 24.69 25.71
CA ARG A 52 -9.73 25.55 26.91
C ARG A 52 -10.17 24.73 28.12
N CYS A 53 -9.88 25.24 29.32
CA CYS A 53 -10.31 24.57 30.54
C CYS A 53 -11.83 24.33 30.52
N GLY A 54 -12.24 23.05 30.65
CA GLY A 54 -13.64 22.64 30.58
C GLY A 54 -14.27 22.61 29.19
N GLN A 55 -13.54 22.93 28.13
CA GLN A 55 -14.04 22.92 26.77
C GLN A 55 -13.11 22.07 25.87
N PRO A 56 -13.65 21.01 25.21
CA PRO A 56 -12.87 20.21 24.26
C PRO A 56 -12.52 21.06 23.01
N ILE A 57 -11.51 20.60 22.27
CA ILE A 57 -11.20 21.16 20.94
C ILE A 57 -12.44 21.09 20.05
N ARG A 58 -12.78 22.20 19.41
CA ARG A 58 -13.85 22.25 18.40
C ARG A 58 -13.19 22.35 17.03
N ARG A 59 -13.49 21.37 16.19
CA ARG A 59 -12.95 21.31 14.83
C ARG A 59 -13.93 21.88 13.85
N GLU A 60 -13.37 22.58 12.86
CA GLU A 60 -14.13 23.00 11.69
C GLU A 60 -14.61 21.78 10.90
N PHE A 61 -15.86 21.78 10.51
CA PHE A 61 -16.51 20.72 9.75
C PHE A 61 -16.79 21.10 8.29
N GLU A 62 -16.67 22.38 7.95
CA GLU A 62 -16.78 22.83 6.58
C GLU A 62 -15.41 22.91 5.90
N TYR A 63 -15.34 22.41 4.65
CA TYR A 63 -14.12 22.45 3.86
C TYR A 63 -14.36 22.87 2.42
N ILE A 64 -13.29 23.40 1.83
CA ILE A 64 -13.14 23.62 0.39
C ILE A 64 -12.45 22.38 -0.15
N ARG A 65 -12.92 21.87 -1.29
CA ARG A 65 -12.31 20.72 -1.98
C ARG A 65 -11.47 21.22 -3.14
N HIS A 66 -10.20 20.87 -3.17
CA HIS A 66 -9.26 21.23 -4.23
C HIS A 66 -9.02 20.11 -5.23
N GLY A 67 -9.65 18.95 -5.05
CA GLY A 67 -9.53 17.78 -5.92
C GLY A 67 -9.12 16.52 -5.17
N THR A 68 -8.80 15.49 -5.94
CA THR A 68 -8.49 14.15 -5.44
C THR A 68 -7.23 13.63 -6.12
N LEU A 69 -6.40 12.94 -5.38
CA LEU A 69 -5.19 12.27 -5.85
C LEU A 69 -5.22 10.80 -5.46
N CYS A 70 -4.37 10.02 -6.11
CA CYS A 70 -4.08 8.63 -5.82
C CYS A 70 -2.60 8.49 -5.42
N LEU A 71 -2.27 7.63 -4.47
CA LEU A 71 -0.90 7.21 -4.18
C LEU A 71 -0.69 5.83 -4.78
N MET A 72 0.15 5.73 -5.80
CA MET A 72 0.71 4.50 -6.31
C MET A 72 1.82 4.08 -5.36
N GLY A 73 1.66 2.96 -4.66
CA GLY A 73 2.54 2.61 -3.55
C GLY A 73 3.11 1.21 -3.60
N GLY A 74 4.36 1.08 -3.15
CA GLY A 74 5.05 -0.18 -2.93
C GLY A 74 5.58 -0.27 -1.50
N TYR A 75 5.41 -1.42 -0.88
CA TYR A 75 5.89 -1.69 0.48
C TYR A 75 6.76 -2.94 0.51
N ASN A 76 8.06 -2.76 0.79
CA ASN A 76 8.95 -3.88 1.04
C ASN A 76 8.66 -4.44 2.44
N VAL A 77 8.13 -5.67 2.47
CA VAL A 77 7.68 -6.34 3.69
C VAL A 77 8.82 -6.58 4.68
N ARG A 78 10.02 -6.87 4.17
CA ARG A 78 11.18 -7.24 5.00
C ARG A 78 11.92 -6.04 5.53
N GLU A 79 12.13 -5.04 4.68
CA GLU A 79 12.88 -3.85 5.02
C GLU A 79 12.02 -2.79 5.72
N ARG A 80 10.69 -2.95 5.69
CA ARG A 80 9.74 -1.92 6.13
C ARG A 80 9.97 -0.59 5.38
N LYS A 81 10.24 -0.67 4.10
CA LYS A 81 10.40 0.49 3.23
C LYS A 81 9.14 0.72 2.41
N LEU A 82 8.67 1.94 2.41
CA LEU A 82 7.53 2.39 1.63
C LEU A 82 8.02 3.35 0.55
N PHE A 83 7.67 3.09 -0.68
CA PHE A 83 7.99 3.94 -1.82
C PHE A 83 6.75 4.17 -2.67
N GLY A 84 6.79 5.12 -3.56
CA GLY A 84 5.67 5.41 -4.45
C GLY A 84 5.63 6.86 -4.87
N PHE A 85 4.64 7.18 -5.68
CA PHE A 85 4.40 8.53 -6.17
C PHE A 85 2.90 8.85 -6.17
N VAL A 86 2.60 10.13 -6.17
CA VAL A 86 1.22 10.62 -6.17
C VAL A 86 0.83 11.02 -7.58
N SER A 87 -0.25 10.40 -8.09
CA SER A 87 -0.82 10.63 -9.42
C SER A 87 -2.26 11.15 -9.34
N GLU A 88 -2.77 11.66 -10.45
CA GLU A 88 -4.19 11.94 -10.68
C GLU A 88 -4.89 10.70 -11.25
N ASP A 89 -4.16 9.87 -11.98
CA ASP A 89 -4.58 8.64 -12.61
C ASP A 89 -4.08 7.40 -11.86
N HIS A 90 -4.70 6.26 -12.13
CA HIS A 90 -4.36 4.94 -11.57
C HIS A 90 -4.69 3.84 -12.60
N ASP A 91 -4.25 4.05 -13.83
CA ASP A 91 -4.38 3.16 -14.98
C ASP A 91 -3.19 2.22 -15.11
N THR A 92 -3.15 1.44 -16.19
CA THR A 92 -2.05 0.51 -16.48
C THR A 92 -0.72 1.21 -16.60
N ASP A 93 -0.66 2.38 -17.24
CA ASP A 93 0.59 3.12 -17.45
C ASP A 93 1.20 3.54 -16.10
N THR A 94 0.37 4.08 -15.20
CA THR A 94 0.80 4.42 -13.84
C THR A 94 1.19 3.21 -13.02
N PHE A 95 0.61 2.04 -13.29
CA PHE A 95 1.03 0.81 -12.62
C PHE A 95 2.38 0.30 -13.14
N VAL A 96 2.64 0.38 -14.45
CA VAL A 96 3.96 0.08 -15.03
C VAL A 96 5.02 1.03 -14.48
N ASP A 97 4.74 2.33 -14.36
CA ASP A 97 5.64 3.29 -13.70
C ASP A 97 5.96 2.87 -12.24
N LEU A 98 4.99 2.28 -11.54
CA LEU A 98 5.23 1.76 -10.18
C LEU A 98 6.14 0.53 -10.19
N LEU A 99 6.03 -0.35 -11.19
CA LEU A 99 6.93 -1.49 -11.36
C LEU A 99 8.37 -1.02 -11.64
N ASP A 100 8.55 -0.03 -12.54
CA ASP A 100 9.85 0.58 -12.83
C ASP A 100 10.47 1.23 -11.59
N LEU A 101 9.65 1.91 -10.80
CA LEU A 101 10.12 2.48 -9.52
C LEU A 101 10.55 1.38 -8.55
N ALA A 102 9.81 0.28 -8.48
CA ALA A 102 10.16 -0.85 -7.62
C ALA A 102 11.48 -1.50 -8.06
N ASP A 103 11.69 -1.68 -9.36
CA ASP A 103 12.93 -2.20 -9.93
C ASP A 103 14.12 -1.28 -9.64
N THR A 104 13.93 0.04 -9.81
CA THR A 104 14.95 1.05 -9.48
C THR A 104 15.31 1.06 -7.98
N CYS A 105 14.31 0.93 -7.10
CA CYS A 105 14.52 0.89 -5.66
C CYS A 105 15.22 -0.39 -5.19
N HIS A 106 15.13 -1.47 -5.96
CA HIS A 106 15.67 -2.78 -5.65
C HIS A 106 16.44 -3.35 -6.84
N PRO A 107 17.63 -2.79 -7.17
CA PRO A 107 18.33 -3.09 -8.43
C PRO A 107 18.91 -4.52 -8.50
N GLU A 108 19.04 -5.19 -7.37
CA GLU A 108 19.65 -6.53 -7.28
C GLU A 108 18.70 -7.54 -6.62
N GLY A 109 18.97 -8.84 -6.85
CA GLY A 109 18.23 -9.93 -6.22
C GLY A 109 16.95 -10.31 -6.97
N ARG A 110 16.35 -11.39 -6.54
CA ARG A 110 15.01 -11.81 -6.97
C ARG A 110 13.94 -11.11 -6.16
N GLY A 111 12.79 -10.89 -6.77
CA GLY A 111 11.69 -10.24 -6.10
C GLY A 111 10.32 -10.79 -6.48
N HIS A 112 9.39 -10.56 -5.59
CA HIS A 112 8.01 -10.99 -5.70
C HIS A 112 7.10 -9.80 -5.47
N PHE A 113 6.25 -9.50 -6.42
CA PHE A 113 5.18 -8.53 -6.27
C PHE A 113 3.92 -9.22 -5.76
N VAL A 114 3.33 -8.66 -4.72
CA VAL A 114 2.02 -9.06 -4.21
C VAL A 114 1.06 -7.92 -4.46
N CYS A 115 0.05 -8.13 -5.29
CA CYS A 115 -0.97 -7.13 -5.60
C CYS A 115 -2.37 -7.74 -5.60
N ASP A 116 -3.40 -6.93 -5.71
CA ASP A 116 -4.74 -7.41 -5.90
C ASP A 116 -4.97 -7.83 -7.38
N ASN A 117 -6.09 -8.48 -7.63
CA ASN A 117 -6.44 -8.98 -8.96
C ASN A 117 -7.27 -7.93 -9.74
N LEU A 118 -6.84 -6.66 -9.72
CA LEU A 118 -7.43 -5.62 -10.54
C LEU A 118 -7.07 -5.84 -12.03
N SER A 119 -7.96 -5.49 -12.95
CA SER A 119 -7.71 -5.66 -14.40
C SER A 119 -6.49 -4.88 -14.90
N ALA A 120 -6.20 -3.74 -14.32
CA ALA A 120 -5.02 -2.93 -14.65
C ALA A 120 -3.68 -3.62 -14.31
N HIS A 121 -3.69 -4.59 -13.40
CA HIS A 121 -2.49 -5.33 -12.98
C HIS A 121 -2.21 -6.60 -13.81
N ASN A 122 -3.05 -6.91 -14.77
CA ASN A 122 -2.93 -8.12 -15.60
C ASN A 122 -3.24 -7.79 -17.07
N THR A 123 -2.58 -6.76 -17.59
CA THR A 123 -2.65 -6.32 -18.99
C THR A 123 -1.44 -6.83 -19.75
N ASP A 124 -1.51 -6.77 -21.08
CA ASP A 124 -0.39 -7.17 -21.95
C ASP A 124 0.88 -6.35 -21.60
N ASP A 125 0.74 -5.04 -21.33
CA ASP A 125 1.87 -4.17 -20.95
C ASP A 125 2.58 -4.63 -19.67
N VAL A 126 1.82 -5.08 -18.67
CA VAL A 126 2.38 -5.63 -17.42
C VAL A 126 3.06 -6.98 -17.67
N LEU A 127 2.50 -7.81 -18.54
CA LEU A 127 3.09 -9.10 -18.91
C LEU A 127 4.39 -8.90 -19.68
N ASP A 128 4.41 -7.98 -20.66
CA ASP A 128 5.61 -7.62 -21.43
C ASP A 128 6.69 -7.08 -20.48
N TRP A 129 6.31 -6.22 -19.52
CA TRP A 129 7.24 -5.73 -18.51
C TRP A 129 7.86 -6.86 -17.68
N LEU A 130 7.08 -7.85 -17.27
CA LEU A 130 7.57 -9.02 -16.51
C LEU A 130 8.49 -9.92 -17.37
N GLU A 131 8.24 -10.04 -18.67
CA GLU A 131 9.12 -10.77 -19.58
C GLU A 131 10.49 -10.10 -19.72
N ASP A 132 10.52 -8.77 -19.76
CA ASP A 132 11.75 -7.98 -19.80
C ASP A 132 12.49 -7.96 -18.45
N HIS A 133 11.79 -8.25 -17.34
CA HIS A 133 12.34 -8.24 -15.98
C HIS A 133 12.22 -9.62 -15.28
N PRO A 134 12.88 -10.69 -15.77
CA PRO A 134 12.67 -12.07 -15.35
C PRO A 134 13.07 -12.37 -13.89
N ARG A 135 13.68 -11.40 -13.19
CA ARG A 135 13.96 -11.51 -11.76
C ARG A 135 12.74 -11.24 -10.88
N TRP A 136 11.67 -10.67 -11.43
CA TRP A 136 10.42 -10.38 -10.75
C TRP A 136 9.34 -11.43 -11.07
N SER A 137 8.51 -11.72 -10.09
CA SER A 137 7.35 -12.60 -10.22
C SER A 137 6.13 -11.94 -9.61
N MET A 138 4.97 -12.03 -10.27
CA MET A 138 3.72 -11.46 -9.80
C MET A 138 2.85 -12.50 -9.10
N HIS A 139 2.29 -12.13 -7.94
CA HIS A 139 1.42 -12.97 -7.12
C HIS A 139 0.16 -12.18 -6.76
N PHE A 140 -0.99 -12.75 -7.09
CA PHE A 140 -2.26 -12.07 -6.90
C PHE A 140 -2.96 -12.52 -5.62
N THR A 141 -3.48 -11.56 -4.84
CA THR A 141 -4.35 -11.90 -3.71
C THR A 141 -5.69 -12.43 -4.22
N PRO A 142 -6.40 -13.26 -3.44
CA PRO A 142 -7.75 -13.68 -3.80
C PRO A 142 -8.71 -12.48 -3.88
N LYS A 143 -9.75 -12.58 -4.69
CA LYS A 143 -10.79 -11.56 -4.77
C LYS A 143 -11.39 -11.29 -3.37
N HIS A 144 -11.57 -10.02 -3.05
CA HIS A 144 -12.06 -9.54 -1.75
C HIS A 144 -11.17 -9.91 -0.55
N ALA A 145 -9.89 -10.11 -0.78
CA ALA A 145 -8.90 -10.43 0.25
C ALA A 145 -7.74 -9.42 0.30
N SER A 146 -8.00 -8.13 0.05
CA SER A 146 -6.99 -7.06 0.11
C SER A 146 -6.25 -7.02 1.45
N TRP A 147 -6.88 -7.50 2.53
CA TRP A 147 -6.25 -7.65 3.85
C TRP A 147 -5.01 -8.58 3.83
N LEU A 148 -4.81 -9.42 2.80
CA LEU A 148 -3.57 -10.18 2.59
C LEU A 148 -2.44 -9.32 2.05
N ASN A 149 -2.75 -8.17 1.42
CA ASN A 149 -1.77 -7.24 0.94
C ASN A 149 -1.27 -6.35 2.10
N GLN A 150 0.00 -6.50 2.52
CA GLN A 150 0.51 -5.78 3.70
C GLN A 150 0.61 -4.26 3.52
N ILE A 151 0.62 -3.75 2.29
CA ILE A 151 0.64 -2.31 2.03
C ILE A 151 -0.61 -1.60 2.60
N GLU A 152 -1.73 -2.31 2.75
CA GLU A 152 -2.95 -1.78 3.34
C GLU A 152 -2.72 -1.30 4.80
N CYS A 153 -1.82 -1.96 5.53
CA CYS A 153 -1.39 -1.49 6.84
C CYS A 153 -0.70 -0.14 6.76
N ALA A 154 0.21 0.05 5.78
CA ALA A 154 0.90 1.31 5.54
C ALA A 154 -0.07 2.40 5.10
N PHE A 155 -0.99 2.10 4.18
CA PHE A 155 -2.02 3.03 3.74
C PHE A 155 -2.96 3.46 4.88
N SER A 156 -3.30 2.56 5.78
CA SER A 156 -4.06 2.92 7.00
C SER A 156 -3.30 3.90 7.89
N ILE A 157 -1.99 3.75 8.00
CA ILE A 157 -1.12 4.64 8.77
C ILE A 157 -1.05 6.02 8.10
N ILE A 158 -0.83 6.09 6.78
CA ILE A 158 -0.87 7.34 6.00
C ILE A 158 -2.22 8.02 6.19
N GLY A 159 -3.32 7.29 6.04
CA GLY A 159 -4.67 7.81 6.23
C GLY A 159 -4.84 8.51 7.57
N ARG A 160 -4.36 7.92 8.66
CA ARG A 160 -4.46 8.47 10.01
C ARG A 160 -3.53 9.65 10.26
N HIS A 161 -2.32 9.61 9.76
CA HIS A 161 -1.28 10.59 10.09
C HIS A 161 -1.28 11.79 9.15
N VAL A 162 -1.62 11.59 7.88
CA VAL A 162 -1.59 12.64 6.86
C VAL A 162 -3.01 13.15 6.57
N LEU A 163 -3.94 12.24 6.22
CA LEU A 163 -5.21 12.65 5.62
C LEU A 163 -6.26 13.04 6.68
N THR A 164 -6.47 12.21 7.72
CA THR A 164 -7.59 12.37 8.67
C THR A 164 -7.59 13.72 9.39
N ARG A 165 -6.41 14.29 9.62
CA ARG A 165 -6.25 15.57 10.33
C ARG A 165 -5.61 16.65 9.46
N GLY A 166 -5.35 16.34 8.20
CA GLY A 166 -4.78 17.28 7.24
C GLY A 166 -5.75 18.40 6.90
N SER A 167 -5.20 19.55 6.57
CA SER A 167 -5.86 20.61 5.85
C SER A 167 -4.92 21.00 4.72
N PHE A 168 -5.40 21.00 3.49
CA PHE A 168 -4.58 21.15 2.29
C PHE A 168 -5.21 22.21 1.40
N CYS A 169 -4.50 23.29 1.15
CA CYS A 169 -4.97 24.39 0.32
C CYS A 169 -4.80 24.14 -1.19
N SER A 170 -4.20 23.01 -1.58
CA SER A 170 -4.03 22.61 -2.98
C SER A 170 -3.69 21.13 -3.11
N LEU A 171 -3.81 20.60 -4.34
CA LEU A 171 -3.30 19.26 -4.69
C LEU A 171 -1.77 19.17 -4.53
N ALA A 172 -1.05 20.25 -4.84
CA ALA A 172 0.40 20.30 -4.69
C ALA A 172 0.82 20.14 -3.22
N GLU A 173 0.11 20.78 -2.29
CA GLU A 173 0.37 20.60 -0.85
C GLU A 173 0.08 19.17 -0.38
N LEU A 174 -1.02 18.58 -0.82
CA LEU A 174 -1.33 17.18 -0.49
C LEU A 174 -0.22 16.25 -1.00
N ARG A 175 0.21 16.43 -2.28
CA ARG A 175 1.31 15.66 -2.89
C ARG A 175 2.59 15.76 -2.07
N GLN A 176 2.99 16.98 -1.71
CA GLN A 176 4.20 17.23 -0.92
C GLN A 176 4.12 16.57 0.46
N ARG A 177 2.98 16.70 1.15
CA ARG A 177 2.77 16.09 2.47
C ARG A 177 2.83 14.56 2.45
N VAL A 178 2.29 13.94 1.41
CA VAL A 178 2.41 12.48 1.23
C VAL A 178 3.85 12.11 1.01
N HIS A 179 4.56 12.79 0.11
CA HIS A 179 5.98 12.53 -0.17
C HIS A 179 6.84 12.68 1.10
N ASP A 180 6.70 13.78 1.83
CA ASP A 180 7.44 14.01 3.09
C ASP A 180 7.16 12.92 4.11
N TYR A 181 5.92 12.41 4.14
CA TYR A 181 5.55 11.33 5.03
C TYR A 181 6.20 10.00 4.64
N LEU A 182 6.33 9.67 3.35
CA LEU A 182 7.05 8.48 2.90
C LEU A 182 8.52 8.54 3.35
N LEU A 183 9.18 9.66 3.18
CA LEU A 183 10.55 9.88 3.64
C LEU A 183 10.66 9.73 5.15
N TRP A 184 9.78 10.38 5.90
CA TRP A 184 9.72 10.28 7.35
C TRP A 184 9.50 8.84 7.82
N PHE A 185 8.52 8.13 7.21
CA PHE A 185 8.20 6.74 7.55
C PHE A 185 9.44 5.83 7.40
N ASN A 186 10.17 5.99 6.31
CA ASN A 186 11.37 5.21 6.02
C ASN A 186 12.56 5.54 6.94
N ALA A 187 12.61 6.74 7.49
CA ALA A 187 13.65 7.16 8.44
C ALA A 187 13.40 6.63 9.87
N GLN A 188 12.19 6.14 10.17
CA GLN A 188 11.88 5.66 11.52
C GLN A 188 12.49 4.28 11.78
N PRO A 189 13.24 4.11 12.88
CA PRO A 189 13.76 2.80 13.28
C PRO A 189 12.64 1.95 13.88
N ALA A 190 11.92 1.23 13.04
CA ALA A 190 10.86 0.33 13.50
C ALA A 190 10.93 -0.99 12.74
N PRO A 191 10.57 -2.12 13.39
CA PRO A 191 10.56 -3.42 12.72
C PRO A 191 9.47 -3.48 11.65
N PRO A 192 9.56 -4.42 10.71
CA PRO A 192 8.48 -4.77 9.79
C PRO A 192 7.16 -5.05 10.53
N PHE A 193 6.03 -4.95 9.82
CA PHE A 193 4.74 -5.29 10.42
C PHE A 193 4.75 -6.74 10.86
N LYS A 194 4.28 -6.98 12.10
CA LYS A 194 4.14 -8.33 12.62
C LYS A 194 2.92 -9.00 11.97
N TRP A 195 3.16 -9.73 10.89
CA TRP A 195 2.14 -10.51 10.23
C TRP A 195 1.86 -11.79 11.04
N SER A 196 0.62 -12.00 11.46
CA SER A 196 0.25 -13.09 12.35
C SER A 196 -0.83 -14.02 11.80
N TYR A 197 -1.43 -13.68 10.65
CA TYR A 197 -2.50 -14.48 10.08
C TYR A 197 -1.96 -15.82 9.57
N ARG A 198 -2.50 -16.91 10.11
CA ARG A 198 -2.28 -18.28 9.64
C ARG A 198 -3.61 -19.00 9.57
N PRO A 199 -4.01 -19.55 8.42
CA PRO A 199 -5.21 -20.36 8.34
C PRO A 199 -5.05 -21.64 9.17
N LYS A 200 -6.14 -22.21 9.69
CA LYS A 200 -6.12 -23.47 10.47
C LYS A 200 -5.50 -24.64 9.72
N SER A 201 -5.56 -24.63 8.39
CA SER A 201 -4.96 -25.62 7.50
C SER A 201 -3.47 -25.40 7.24
N TRP A 202 -2.86 -24.29 7.71
CA TRP A 202 -1.46 -24.01 7.51
C TRP A 202 -0.59 -24.95 8.35
N PRO A 203 0.43 -25.60 7.79
CA PRO A 203 1.33 -26.42 8.58
C PRO A 203 1.89 -25.60 9.74
N SER A 204 1.76 -26.09 10.96
CA SER A 204 2.44 -25.48 12.10
C SER A 204 3.95 -25.55 11.80
N ALA A 205 4.59 -24.38 11.67
CA ALA A 205 6.04 -24.34 11.61
C ALA A 205 6.57 -25.10 12.83
N ARG A 206 7.33 -26.17 12.60
CA ARG A 206 8.14 -26.73 13.68
C ARG A 206 9.13 -25.62 14.06
N LEU A 207 8.92 -25.05 15.23
CA LEU A 207 9.91 -24.20 15.85
C LEU A 207 11.13 -25.09 16.13
N ASN A 208 12.16 -24.98 15.30
CA ASN A 208 13.50 -25.47 15.61
C ASN A 208 14.24 -24.37 16.35
#